data_de76a562d94c0e506801ac4277361d57
#
_entry.id   de76a562d94c0e506801ac4277361d57
#
_cell.length_a   1.000
_cell.length_b   1.000
_cell.length_c   1.000
_cell.angle_alpha   90.00
_cell.angle_beta   90.00
_cell.angle_gamma   90.00
#
_symmetry.space_group_name_H-M   'P 1'
#
loop_
_entity.id
_entity.type
_entity.pdbx_description
1 polymer ?
#
loop_
_entity_poly.entity_id
_entity_poly.type
_entity_poly.pdbx_seq_one_letter_code
_entity_poly.pdbx_strand_id
1 'polypeptide(L)'
;MYEWSDTDLMFRDALRGFIDKEIKPHVDKLETGELPPYDIIRKMYATFGMDEMASEALGKSFAKEEAKERGEAPADSDEKSGGFSGAGSMGVILNSEIAGVSLGLVASMGVSIGLTAGTLRSRGTLAQKKRWLPGLVTMEKVGAWAITEPDSGSDAFGGMKSYVRRDGDDYILNGQKTFITNGPYADVTIVYAKLDEGDASVDRRDRKVLGFVLEKGMEGFTQSPPFKKMGMNSSPTGELFFDNVRISKDRLLGETENPAKGDGKESAKESFAAERIGIASLALGIINECQRLSIDYAKNRKLWGKEIAQFQLIQLKLAEMEVARLNVQNMLFNAIERSNSGSPLSLAEASAMKLYSSRAATEVAMEAVQLFGGNGYMAEYKVEQLARDAKSLMIYAGSNEIQVTHIAKGLLGK
;
A
#
# COMPACT_ATOMS: atom_id res chain seq x y z
N MET A 1 -13.32 -19.68 14.74
CA MET A 1 -13.38 -18.20 14.64
C MET A 1 -11.99 -17.70 14.95
N TYR A 2 -11.40 -16.90 14.06
CA TYR A 2 -10.04 -16.39 14.26
C TYR A 2 -10.00 -15.40 15.42
N GLU A 3 -8.96 -15.49 16.24
CA GLU A 3 -8.67 -14.56 17.34
C GLU A 3 -7.17 -14.24 17.31
N TRP A 4 -6.77 -13.11 17.87
CA TRP A 4 -5.36 -12.79 18.01
C TRP A 4 -4.69 -13.78 18.97
N SER A 5 -3.59 -14.38 18.53
CA SER A 5 -2.75 -15.21 19.37
C SER A 5 -2.02 -14.39 20.45
N ASP A 6 -1.51 -15.04 21.50
CA ASP A 6 -0.67 -14.35 22.50
C ASP A 6 0.53 -13.67 21.85
N THR A 7 1.14 -14.28 20.83
CA THR A 7 2.23 -13.70 20.05
C THR A 7 1.80 -12.45 19.31
N ASP A 8 0.60 -12.44 18.70
CA ASP A 8 0.03 -11.26 18.04
C ASP A 8 -0.18 -10.12 19.03
N LEU A 9 -0.69 -10.44 20.22
CA LEU A 9 -0.92 -9.43 21.27
C LEU A 9 0.39 -8.87 21.81
N MET A 10 1.40 -9.71 22.04
CA MET A 10 2.75 -9.26 22.46
C MET A 10 3.39 -8.34 21.41
N PHE A 11 3.30 -8.71 20.12
CA PHE A 11 3.79 -7.88 19.02
C PHE A 11 3.07 -6.54 18.98
N ARG A 12 1.74 -6.54 19.09
CA ARG A 12 0.93 -5.31 19.12
C ARG A 12 1.37 -4.38 20.25
N ASP A 13 1.56 -4.91 21.46
CA ASP A 13 1.91 -4.09 22.61
C ASP A 13 3.34 -3.51 22.49
N ALA A 14 4.30 -4.28 21.96
CA ALA A 14 5.63 -3.81 21.63
C ALA A 14 5.60 -2.72 20.57
N LEU A 15 4.78 -2.90 19.52
CA LEU A 15 4.60 -1.92 18.45
C LEU A 15 3.98 -0.61 18.97
N ARG A 16 3.00 -0.67 19.86
CA ARG A 16 2.42 0.50 20.54
C ARG A 16 3.46 1.27 21.32
N GLY A 17 4.35 0.56 22.05
CA GLY A 17 5.47 1.18 22.74
C GLY A 17 6.41 1.93 21.79
N PHE A 18 6.70 1.34 20.62
CA PHE A 18 7.49 2.01 19.59
C PHE A 18 6.74 3.24 19.01
N ILE A 19 5.45 3.10 18.71
CA ILE A 19 4.62 4.19 18.20
C ILE A 19 4.62 5.38 19.17
N ASP A 20 4.42 5.13 20.45
CA ASP A 20 4.37 6.17 21.47
C ASP A 20 5.70 6.92 21.60
N LYS A 21 6.81 6.20 21.49
CA LYS A 21 8.15 6.75 21.66
C LYS A 21 8.71 7.39 20.40
N GLU A 22 8.49 6.79 19.23
CA GLU A 22 9.24 7.10 18.01
C GLU A 22 8.40 7.70 16.88
N ILE A 23 7.07 7.53 16.90
CA ILE A 23 6.19 8.08 15.86
C ILE A 23 5.41 9.29 16.35
N LYS A 24 4.69 9.15 17.48
CA LYS A 24 3.81 10.22 18.00
C LYS A 24 4.52 11.55 18.21
N PRO A 25 5.76 11.62 18.74
CA PRO A 25 6.47 12.88 18.91
C PRO A 25 6.81 13.60 17.60
N HIS A 26 6.73 12.90 16.47
CA HIS A 26 7.10 13.42 15.15
C HIS A 26 5.92 13.63 14.20
N VAL A 27 4.68 13.34 14.65
CA VAL A 27 3.49 13.40 13.78
C VAL A 27 3.32 14.75 13.10
N ASP A 28 3.49 15.85 13.84
CA ASP A 28 3.34 17.21 13.28
C ASP A 28 4.35 17.46 12.14
N LYS A 29 5.59 17.05 12.32
CA LYS A 29 6.63 17.20 11.28
C LYS A 29 6.39 16.28 10.08
N LEU A 30 5.87 15.09 10.33
CA LEU A 30 5.43 14.18 9.28
C LEU A 30 4.27 14.78 8.47
N GLU A 31 3.29 15.39 9.16
CA GLU A 31 2.09 15.96 8.52
C GLU A 31 2.35 17.31 7.85
N THR A 32 3.40 18.03 8.21
CA THR A 32 3.84 19.21 7.47
C THR A 32 4.77 18.89 6.29
N GLY A 33 5.24 17.62 6.19
CA GLY A 33 6.21 17.19 5.20
C GLY A 33 7.65 17.66 5.50
N GLU A 34 7.89 18.25 6.68
CA GLU A 34 9.23 18.63 7.14
C GLU A 34 10.12 17.40 7.36
N LEU A 35 9.51 16.30 7.84
CA LEU A 35 10.17 15.03 8.09
C LEU A 35 9.64 13.95 7.15
N PRO A 36 10.44 13.48 6.16
CA PRO A 36 10.09 12.28 5.39
C PRO A 36 10.03 11.04 6.29
N PRO A 37 9.14 10.05 6.01
CA PRO A 37 8.88 8.93 6.92
C PRO A 37 9.99 7.88 7.00
N TYR A 38 10.96 7.91 6.09
CA TYR A 38 11.86 6.77 5.81
C TYR A 38 12.78 6.42 6.98
N ASP A 39 13.31 7.41 7.71
CA ASP A 39 14.21 7.14 8.85
C ASP A 39 13.46 6.51 10.03
N ILE A 40 12.21 6.89 10.24
CA ILE A 40 11.33 6.26 11.24
C ILE A 40 11.04 4.81 10.82
N ILE A 41 10.76 4.56 9.53
CA ILE A 41 10.53 3.20 9.01
C ILE A 41 11.78 2.34 9.20
N ARG A 42 12.97 2.83 8.84
CA ARG A 42 14.25 2.13 9.05
C ARG A 42 14.50 1.81 10.52
N LYS A 43 14.25 2.78 11.40
CA LYS A 43 14.37 2.57 12.85
C LYS A 43 13.41 1.50 13.36
N MET A 44 12.19 1.46 12.86
CA MET A 44 11.23 0.40 13.18
C MET A 44 11.74 -0.96 12.72
N TYR A 45 12.24 -1.06 11.49
CA TYR A 45 12.81 -2.30 10.94
C TYR A 45 13.94 -2.84 11.81
N ALA A 46 14.91 -1.99 12.15
CA ALA A 46 16.02 -2.37 13.03
C ALA A 46 15.56 -2.73 14.46
N THR A 47 14.54 -2.02 15.00
CA THR A 47 14.04 -2.28 16.36
C THR A 47 13.37 -3.66 16.48
N PHE A 48 12.67 -4.09 15.43
CA PHE A 48 11.96 -5.37 15.41
C PHE A 48 12.71 -6.49 14.67
N GLY A 49 13.97 -6.24 14.23
CA GLY A 49 14.77 -7.20 13.47
C GLY A 49 14.16 -7.59 12.12
N MET A 50 13.28 -6.73 11.57
CA MET A 50 12.56 -7.02 10.32
C MET A 50 13.51 -7.00 9.10
N ASP A 51 14.55 -6.20 9.13
CA ASP A 51 15.61 -6.10 8.13
C ASP A 51 16.45 -7.38 8.07
N GLU A 52 16.87 -7.91 9.22
CA GLU A 52 17.61 -9.18 9.31
C GLU A 52 16.74 -10.35 8.86
N MET A 53 15.50 -10.44 9.35
CA MET A 53 14.55 -11.48 8.94
C MET A 53 14.26 -11.43 7.44
N ALA A 54 14.08 -10.25 6.86
CA ALA A 54 13.83 -10.08 5.43
C ALA A 54 15.05 -10.49 4.60
N SER A 55 16.25 -10.14 5.05
CA SER A 55 17.52 -10.50 4.39
C SER A 55 17.76 -12.01 4.42
N GLU A 56 17.51 -12.67 5.55
CA GLU A 56 17.63 -14.13 5.70
C GLU A 56 16.63 -14.87 4.80
N ALA A 57 15.35 -14.46 4.83
CA ALA A 57 14.31 -15.02 3.97
C ALA A 57 14.64 -14.86 2.48
N LEU A 58 15.19 -13.71 2.12
CA LEU A 58 15.62 -13.44 0.74
C LEU A 58 16.80 -14.34 0.33
N GLY A 59 17.79 -14.53 1.19
CA GLY A 59 18.91 -15.44 0.96
C GLY A 59 18.45 -16.88 0.71
N LYS A 60 17.54 -17.39 1.55
CA LYS A 60 16.92 -18.72 1.37
C LYS A 60 16.16 -18.82 0.02
N SER A 61 15.43 -17.76 -0.36
CA SER A 61 14.72 -17.72 -1.64
C SER A 61 15.68 -17.76 -2.83
N PHE A 62 16.78 -17.02 -2.78
CA PHE A 62 17.79 -17.04 -3.84
C PHE A 62 18.45 -18.40 -3.97
N ALA A 63 18.86 -19.02 -2.86
CA ALA A 63 19.47 -20.36 -2.87
C ALA A 63 18.51 -21.40 -3.50
N LYS A 64 17.21 -21.32 -3.20
CA LYS A 64 16.20 -22.20 -3.79
C LYS A 64 16.04 -21.98 -5.30
N GLU A 65 16.02 -20.73 -5.76
CA GLU A 65 15.93 -20.41 -7.19
C GLU A 65 17.19 -20.85 -7.95
N GLU A 66 18.39 -20.65 -7.38
CA GLU A 66 19.66 -21.14 -7.95
C GLU A 66 19.71 -22.66 -8.07
N ALA A 67 19.27 -23.38 -7.02
CA ALA A 67 19.20 -24.84 -7.03
C ALA A 67 18.26 -25.33 -8.16
N LYS A 68 17.13 -24.62 -8.36
CA LYS A 68 16.19 -24.93 -9.43
C LYS A 68 16.82 -24.67 -10.82
N GLU A 69 17.57 -23.59 -11.02
CA GLU A 69 18.29 -23.30 -12.27
C GLU A 69 19.35 -24.35 -12.58
N ARG A 70 20.02 -24.92 -11.56
CA ARG A 70 20.98 -26.03 -11.71
C ARG A 70 20.32 -27.39 -11.92
N GLY A 71 18.98 -27.49 -11.92
CA GLY A 71 18.23 -28.75 -12.03
C GLY A 71 18.25 -29.61 -10.77
N GLU A 72 18.65 -29.06 -9.62
CA GLU A 72 18.62 -29.72 -8.33
C GLU A 72 17.17 -29.67 -7.80
N ALA A 73 16.64 -30.76 -7.24
CA ALA A 73 15.33 -30.76 -6.61
C ALA A 73 15.36 -29.78 -5.42
N PRO A 74 14.40 -28.86 -5.30
CA PRO A 74 14.34 -27.98 -4.13
C PRO A 74 14.15 -28.86 -2.88
N ALA A 75 14.92 -28.60 -1.84
CA ALA A 75 14.65 -29.19 -0.54
C ALA A 75 13.20 -28.86 -0.16
N ASP A 76 12.39 -29.86 0.19
CA ASP A 76 11.03 -29.65 0.68
C ASP A 76 11.09 -28.79 1.92
N SER A 77 10.88 -27.52 1.75
CA SER A 77 10.65 -26.58 2.86
C SER A 77 9.16 -26.27 2.91
N ASP A 78 8.45 -26.94 3.78
CA ASP A 78 7.09 -26.58 4.24
C ASP A 78 7.07 -25.26 5.02
N GLU A 79 8.00 -24.37 4.79
CA GLU A 79 7.95 -23.01 5.32
C GLU A 79 6.87 -22.24 4.59
N LYS A 80 5.63 -22.34 5.12
CA LYS A 80 4.63 -21.29 4.92
C LYS A 80 5.35 -19.98 5.19
N SER A 81 5.41 -19.09 4.22
CA SER A 81 6.03 -17.78 4.33
C SER A 81 5.29 -16.98 5.42
N GLY A 82 5.64 -17.21 6.67
CA GLY A 82 5.15 -16.48 7.85
C GLY A 82 5.83 -15.12 8.01
N GLY A 83 6.23 -14.49 6.90
CA GLY A 83 6.75 -13.14 6.92
C GLY A 83 5.62 -12.11 7.09
N PHE A 84 5.97 -10.86 7.38
CA PHE A 84 5.09 -9.69 7.43
C PHE A 84 4.37 -9.44 6.09
N SER A 85 3.71 -10.46 5.53
CA SER A 85 2.81 -10.28 4.40
C SER A 85 1.62 -9.49 4.90
N GLY A 86 1.21 -8.43 4.20
CA GLY A 86 0.11 -7.57 4.63
C GLY A 86 -1.24 -8.30 4.86
N ALA A 87 -1.30 -9.60 4.52
CA ALA A 87 -2.44 -10.49 4.71
C ALA A 87 -2.32 -11.39 5.95
N GLY A 88 -1.18 -11.46 6.63
CA GLY A 88 -1.00 -12.21 7.88
C GLY A 88 -1.39 -11.38 9.10
N SER A 89 -1.60 -12.02 10.25
CA SER A 89 -2.02 -11.37 11.50
C SER A 89 -1.10 -10.22 11.92
N MET A 90 0.21 -10.46 11.92
CA MET A 90 1.20 -9.42 12.25
C MET A 90 1.19 -8.26 11.26
N GLY A 91 0.98 -8.54 9.96
CA GLY A 91 0.84 -7.50 8.94
C GLY A 91 -0.42 -6.63 9.15
N VAL A 92 -1.54 -7.26 9.51
CA VAL A 92 -2.78 -6.53 9.86
C VAL A 92 -2.57 -5.66 11.10
N ILE A 93 -1.92 -6.19 12.14
CA ILE A 93 -1.61 -5.43 13.36
C ILE A 93 -0.69 -4.25 13.04
N LEU A 94 0.43 -4.50 12.34
CA LEU A 94 1.38 -3.45 11.94
C LEU A 94 0.66 -2.32 11.20
N ASN A 95 -0.11 -2.68 10.18
CA ASN A 95 -0.83 -1.71 9.36
C ASN A 95 -1.87 -0.93 10.16
N SER A 96 -2.68 -1.60 10.98
CA SER A 96 -3.75 -0.94 11.73
C SER A 96 -3.21 -0.05 12.86
N GLU A 97 -2.24 -0.49 13.63
CA GLU A 97 -1.69 0.31 14.74
C GLU A 97 -0.97 1.57 14.22
N ILE A 98 -0.22 1.47 13.12
CA ILE A 98 0.46 2.64 12.53
C ILE A 98 -0.55 3.56 11.83
N ALA A 99 -1.52 3.02 11.09
CA ALA A 99 -2.50 3.82 10.35
C ALA A 99 -3.35 4.72 11.27
N GLY A 100 -3.64 4.29 12.49
CA GLY A 100 -4.30 5.11 13.51
C GLY A 100 -3.47 6.31 13.97
N VAL A 101 -2.17 6.34 13.66
CA VAL A 101 -1.25 7.43 14.04
C VAL A 101 -0.75 8.21 12.83
N SER A 102 -0.35 7.52 11.77
CA SER A 102 0.16 8.11 10.53
C SER A 102 -0.12 7.18 9.36
N LEU A 103 -1.24 7.39 8.68
CA LEU A 103 -1.63 6.59 7.51
C LEU A 103 -0.58 6.68 6.39
N GLY A 104 0.00 7.85 6.19
CA GLY A 104 1.01 8.07 5.15
C GLY A 104 2.29 7.30 5.36
N LEU A 105 2.73 7.11 6.62
CA LEU A 105 3.92 6.33 6.94
C LEU A 105 3.77 4.87 6.48
N VAL A 106 2.66 4.23 6.86
CA VAL A 106 2.41 2.84 6.48
C VAL A 106 2.16 2.69 4.98
N ALA A 107 1.56 3.69 4.33
CA ALA A 107 1.40 3.69 2.87
C ALA A 107 2.75 3.76 2.13
N SER A 108 3.68 4.61 2.58
CA SER A 108 5.03 4.69 2.03
C SER A 108 5.80 3.37 2.14
N MET A 109 5.72 2.73 3.30
CA MET A 109 6.29 1.40 3.53
C MET A 109 5.64 0.36 2.62
N GLY A 110 4.30 0.33 2.55
CA GLY A 110 3.54 -0.63 1.77
C GLY A 110 3.84 -0.56 0.27
N VAL A 111 4.03 0.64 -0.30
CA VAL A 111 4.42 0.79 -1.71
C VAL A 111 5.83 0.28 -1.96
N SER A 112 6.79 0.58 -1.09
CA SER A 112 8.17 0.13 -1.26
C SER A 112 8.27 -1.41 -1.21
N ILE A 113 7.69 -2.03 -0.18
CA ILE A 113 7.85 -3.46 0.10
C ILE A 113 6.75 -4.29 -0.57
N GLY A 114 5.51 -3.85 -0.49
CA GLY A 114 4.36 -4.60 -1.02
C GLY A 114 4.28 -4.53 -2.55
N LEU A 115 4.33 -3.33 -3.13
CA LEU A 115 4.17 -3.16 -4.57
C LEU A 115 5.50 -3.28 -5.32
N THR A 116 6.52 -2.50 -4.97
CA THR A 116 7.78 -2.45 -5.71
C THR A 116 8.58 -3.75 -5.55
N ALA A 117 8.92 -4.12 -4.32
CA ALA A 117 9.63 -5.36 -4.06
C ALA A 117 8.78 -6.59 -4.37
N GLY A 118 7.46 -6.55 -4.12
CA GLY A 118 6.52 -7.60 -4.49
C GLY A 118 6.51 -7.89 -6.00
N THR A 119 6.45 -6.84 -6.83
CA THR A 119 6.51 -6.98 -8.30
C THR A 119 7.84 -7.61 -8.76
N LEU A 120 8.97 -7.14 -8.22
CA LEU A 120 10.29 -7.73 -8.52
C LEU A 120 10.36 -9.19 -8.09
N ARG A 121 9.83 -9.53 -6.91
CA ARG A 121 9.82 -10.92 -6.41
C ARG A 121 9.02 -11.85 -7.32
N SER A 122 7.87 -11.40 -7.81
CA SER A 122 6.96 -12.23 -8.63
C SER A 122 7.37 -12.32 -10.10
N ARG A 123 8.00 -11.29 -10.65
CA ARG A 123 8.22 -11.11 -12.09
C ARG A 123 9.67 -10.95 -12.50
N GLY A 124 10.56 -10.55 -11.61
CA GLY A 124 11.98 -10.35 -11.90
C GLY A 124 12.72 -11.67 -12.17
N THR A 125 13.76 -11.62 -13.01
CA THR A 125 14.76 -12.69 -13.10
C THR A 125 15.54 -12.79 -11.81
N LEU A 126 16.24 -13.91 -11.57
CA LEU A 126 17.11 -14.06 -10.39
C LEU A 126 18.17 -12.94 -10.33
N ALA A 127 18.73 -12.54 -11.48
CA ALA A 127 19.69 -11.44 -11.57
C ALA A 127 19.06 -10.11 -11.12
N GLN A 128 17.86 -9.80 -11.60
CA GLN A 128 17.10 -8.60 -11.19
C GLN A 128 16.74 -8.62 -9.71
N LYS A 129 16.30 -9.75 -9.19
CA LYS A 129 16.00 -9.92 -7.76
C LYS A 129 17.23 -9.67 -6.90
N LYS A 130 18.37 -10.26 -7.23
CA LYS A 130 19.64 -10.06 -6.51
C LYS A 130 20.11 -8.60 -6.54
N ARG A 131 19.86 -7.89 -7.65
CA ARG A 131 20.28 -6.49 -7.81
C ARG A 131 19.47 -5.53 -6.96
N TRP A 132 18.15 -5.67 -6.88
CA TRP A 132 17.29 -4.65 -6.31
C TRP A 132 16.57 -5.04 -5.03
N LEU A 133 16.22 -6.32 -4.82
CA LEU A 133 15.45 -6.71 -3.63
C LEU A 133 16.17 -6.47 -2.30
N PRO A 134 17.50 -6.72 -2.15
CA PRO A 134 18.15 -6.57 -0.86
C PRO A 134 17.92 -5.19 -0.24
N GLY A 135 18.18 -4.11 -0.98
CA GLY A 135 17.98 -2.75 -0.48
C GLY A 135 16.51 -2.37 -0.28
N LEU A 136 15.58 -2.95 -1.07
CA LEU A 136 14.16 -2.65 -0.94
C LEU A 136 13.51 -3.33 0.29
N VAL A 137 13.84 -4.60 0.55
CA VAL A 137 13.22 -5.35 1.65
C VAL A 137 13.70 -4.90 3.03
N THR A 138 14.87 -4.26 3.09
CA THR A 138 15.45 -3.67 4.30
C THR A 138 15.09 -2.19 4.47
N MET A 139 14.40 -1.57 3.50
CA MET A 139 14.16 -0.12 3.42
C MET A 139 15.45 0.74 3.34
N GLU A 140 16.60 0.14 3.05
CA GLU A 140 17.80 0.88 2.69
C GLU A 140 17.55 1.73 1.44
N LYS A 141 16.90 1.12 0.44
CA LYS A 141 16.39 1.79 -0.76
C LYS A 141 14.88 1.95 -0.71
N VAL A 142 14.41 3.11 -1.11
CA VAL A 142 13.00 3.44 -1.21
C VAL A 142 12.46 3.04 -2.59
N GLY A 143 11.37 2.29 -2.59
CA GLY A 143 10.72 1.86 -3.83
C GLY A 143 9.48 2.69 -4.17
N ALA A 144 9.24 2.90 -5.48
CA ALA A 144 8.00 3.45 -6.02
C ALA A 144 7.42 2.54 -7.10
N TRP A 145 6.10 2.64 -7.30
CA TRP A 145 5.36 1.86 -8.28
C TRP A 145 4.50 2.79 -9.14
N ALA A 146 4.80 2.93 -10.42
CA ALA A 146 4.34 4.01 -11.27
C ALA A 146 3.50 3.51 -12.44
N ILE A 147 2.17 3.64 -12.32
CA ILE A 147 1.20 3.29 -13.37
C ILE A 147 0.32 4.47 -13.77
N THR A 148 -0.20 5.23 -12.79
CA THR A 148 -1.16 6.32 -12.99
C THR A 148 -0.55 7.49 -13.75
N GLU A 149 -1.32 8.05 -14.68
CA GLU A 149 -0.96 9.24 -15.46
C GLU A 149 -1.97 10.38 -15.25
N PRO A 150 -1.64 11.63 -15.59
CA PRO A 150 -2.54 12.78 -15.39
C PRO A 150 -3.94 12.56 -15.96
N ASP A 151 -4.04 11.92 -17.12
CA ASP A 151 -5.32 11.69 -17.81
C ASP A 151 -5.85 10.26 -17.66
N SER A 152 -5.17 9.41 -16.87
CA SER A 152 -5.49 7.97 -16.78
C SER A 152 -5.24 7.41 -15.40
N GLY A 153 -6.27 7.48 -14.53
CA GLY A 153 -6.29 6.87 -13.20
C GLY A 153 -7.02 5.54 -13.18
N SER A 154 -8.36 5.55 -13.18
CA SER A 154 -9.19 4.33 -13.17
C SER A 154 -9.08 3.51 -14.47
N ASP A 155 -8.86 4.16 -15.60
CA ASP A 155 -8.54 3.53 -16.89
C ASP A 155 -7.03 3.44 -17.13
N ALA A 156 -6.29 2.97 -16.12
CA ALA A 156 -4.83 3.03 -16.09
C ALA A 156 -4.15 2.40 -17.32
N PHE A 157 -4.67 1.28 -17.80
CA PHE A 157 -4.11 0.58 -18.95
C PHE A 157 -4.62 1.11 -20.30
N GLY A 158 -5.92 1.37 -20.41
CA GLY A 158 -6.55 1.88 -21.65
C GLY A 158 -6.05 3.27 -21.99
N GLY A 159 -6.14 4.19 -21.01
CA GLY A 159 -5.77 5.59 -21.18
C GLY A 159 -4.27 5.90 -21.15
N MET A 160 -3.39 4.92 -20.82
CA MET A 160 -1.94 5.12 -20.68
C MET A 160 -1.33 5.73 -21.93
N LYS A 161 -0.58 6.83 -21.74
CA LYS A 161 0.11 7.59 -22.79
C LYS A 161 1.63 7.39 -22.79
N SER A 162 2.23 7.06 -21.63
CA SER A 162 3.66 6.73 -21.57
C SER A 162 3.95 5.53 -22.47
N TYR A 163 5.02 5.64 -23.23
CA TYR A 163 5.39 4.62 -24.21
C TYR A 163 6.89 4.36 -24.21
N VAL A 164 7.26 3.17 -24.67
CA VAL A 164 8.62 2.79 -25.01
C VAL A 164 8.71 2.41 -26.47
N ARG A 165 9.87 2.72 -27.10
CA ARG A 165 10.28 2.23 -28.43
C ARG A 165 11.54 1.43 -28.29
N ARG A 166 11.69 0.38 -29.09
CA ARG A 166 12.95 -0.36 -29.16
C ARG A 166 14.01 0.47 -29.85
N ASP A 167 15.23 0.42 -29.33
CA ASP A 167 16.44 1.01 -29.94
C ASP A 167 17.56 -0.02 -29.84
N GLY A 168 17.67 -0.88 -30.86
CA GLY A 168 18.47 -2.10 -30.79
C GLY A 168 17.91 -3.07 -29.75
N ASP A 169 18.75 -3.48 -28.81
CA ASP A 169 18.35 -4.32 -27.66
C ASP A 169 17.78 -3.51 -26.48
N ASP A 170 17.92 -2.18 -26.51
CA ASP A 170 17.46 -1.27 -25.48
C ASP A 170 16.07 -0.70 -25.78
N TYR A 171 15.58 0.13 -24.86
CA TYR A 171 14.31 0.84 -24.98
C TYR A 171 14.51 2.33 -24.71
N ILE A 172 13.70 3.16 -25.37
CA ILE A 172 13.61 4.59 -25.09
C ILE A 172 12.23 4.89 -24.51
N LEU A 173 12.17 5.32 -23.25
CA LEU A 173 10.94 5.63 -22.53
C LEU A 173 10.64 7.13 -22.61
N ASN A 174 9.38 7.44 -22.92
CA ASN A 174 8.84 8.80 -22.87
C ASN A 174 7.47 8.80 -22.17
N GLY A 175 7.19 9.87 -21.43
CA GLY A 175 5.90 10.06 -20.77
C GLY A 175 5.99 10.69 -19.40
N GLN A 176 4.89 10.53 -18.63
CA GLN A 176 4.74 11.11 -17.31
C GLN A 176 3.87 10.21 -16.45
N LYS A 177 4.20 10.13 -15.17
CA LYS A 177 3.38 9.46 -14.15
C LYS A 177 3.04 10.45 -13.04
N THR A 178 1.84 10.32 -12.45
CA THR A 178 1.37 11.23 -11.39
C THR A 178 0.80 10.45 -10.20
N PHE A 179 0.71 11.13 -9.06
CA PHE A 179 0.26 10.56 -7.78
C PHE A 179 1.10 9.37 -7.32
N ILE A 180 2.40 9.38 -7.63
CA ILE A 180 3.29 8.27 -7.31
C ILE A 180 3.80 8.41 -5.87
N THR A 181 3.33 7.52 -5.00
CA THR A 181 3.80 7.38 -3.62
C THR A 181 5.30 7.05 -3.63
N ASN A 182 6.06 7.71 -2.78
CA ASN A 182 7.51 7.70 -2.74
C ASN A 182 8.19 8.30 -3.99
N GLY A 183 7.47 8.62 -5.06
CA GLY A 183 8.03 9.13 -6.31
C GLY A 183 9.11 10.20 -6.13
N PRO A 184 8.93 11.20 -5.26
CA PRO A 184 9.94 12.24 -5.01
C PRO A 184 11.28 11.74 -4.43
N TYR A 185 11.29 10.59 -3.76
CA TYR A 185 12.44 10.09 -3.01
C TYR A 185 12.91 8.70 -3.45
N ALA A 186 12.16 8.03 -4.33
CA ALA A 186 12.43 6.65 -4.71
C ALA A 186 13.81 6.46 -5.34
N ASP A 187 14.54 5.46 -4.85
CA ASP A 187 15.80 5.00 -5.41
C ASP A 187 15.57 4.01 -6.55
N VAL A 188 14.49 3.21 -6.43
CA VAL A 188 14.08 2.18 -7.41
C VAL A 188 12.61 2.36 -7.74
N THR A 189 12.28 2.43 -9.02
CA THR A 189 10.91 2.64 -9.50
C THR A 189 10.51 1.58 -10.50
N ILE A 190 9.39 0.89 -10.26
CA ILE A 190 8.74 0.08 -11.29
C ILE A 190 7.83 1.00 -12.11
N VAL A 191 8.06 1.06 -13.42
CA VAL A 191 7.28 1.88 -14.37
C VAL A 191 6.63 1.00 -15.41
N TYR A 192 5.36 1.24 -15.69
CA TYR A 192 4.64 0.59 -16.77
C TYR A 192 4.44 1.57 -17.94
N ALA A 193 4.73 1.09 -19.16
CA ALA A 193 4.57 1.86 -20.40
C ALA A 193 4.11 0.97 -21.54
N LYS A 194 3.48 1.56 -22.55
CA LYS A 194 3.03 0.86 -23.76
C LYS A 194 4.17 0.71 -24.76
N LEU A 195 4.30 -0.47 -25.35
CA LEU A 195 5.22 -0.68 -26.47
C LEU A 195 4.65 -0.02 -27.72
N ASP A 196 5.40 0.94 -28.28
CA ASP A 196 5.10 1.59 -29.55
C ASP A 196 5.99 1.00 -30.66
N GLU A 197 5.39 0.12 -31.47
CA GLU A 197 6.05 -0.55 -32.58
C GLU A 197 6.02 0.25 -33.89
N GLY A 198 5.47 1.49 -33.83
CA GLY A 198 5.34 2.34 -35.02
C GLY A 198 4.16 1.97 -35.91
N ASP A 199 3.38 0.94 -35.57
CA ASP A 199 2.19 0.55 -36.32
C ASP A 199 0.99 1.43 -35.95
N ALA A 200 0.60 2.33 -36.87
CA ALA A 200 -0.54 3.23 -36.70
C ALA A 200 -1.90 2.52 -36.76
N SER A 201 -1.97 1.28 -37.25
CA SER A 201 -3.20 0.49 -37.31
C SER A 201 -3.61 -0.10 -35.97
N VAL A 202 -2.66 -0.24 -35.02
CA VAL A 202 -2.92 -0.75 -33.66
C VAL A 202 -3.38 0.40 -32.78
N ASP A 203 -4.63 0.31 -32.25
CA ASP A 203 -5.12 1.29 -31.28
C ASP A 203 -4.19 1.30 -30.05
N ARG A 204 -3.86 2.49 -29.57
CA ARG A 204 -3.03 2.64 -28.37
C ARG A 204 -3.59 1.89 -27.16
N ARG A 205 -4.91 1.74 -27.05
CA ARG A 205 -5.56 0.98 -25.96
C ARG A 205 -5.15 -0.49 -25.96
N ASP A 206 -4.87 -1.05 -27.13
CA ASP A 206 -4.58 -2.48 -27.33
C ASP A 206 -3.07 -2.77 -27.34
N ARG A 207 -2.22 -1.73 -27.35
CA ARG A 207 -0.77 -1.90 -27.30
C ARG A 207 -0.35 -2.63 -26.03
N LYS A 208 0.65 -3.48 -26.18
CA LYS A 208 1.26 -4.25 -25.10
C LYS A 208 1.82 -3.33 -24.00
N VAL A 209 1.57 -3.68 -22.76
CA VAL A 209 2.13 -2.98 -21.60
C VAL A 209 3.36 -3.74 -21.10
N LEU A 210 4.48 -3.04 -20.98
CA LEU A 210 5.73 -3.57 -20.44
C LEU A 210 6.03 -2.90 -19.10
N GLY A 211 6.70 -3.63 -18.20
CA GLY A 211 7.19 -3.11 -16.93
C GLY A 211 8.71 -2.96 -16.96
N PHE A 212 9.23 -1.87 -16.40
CA PHE A 212 10.66 -1.58 -16.34
C PHE A 212 11.08 -1.19 -14.93
N VAL A 213 12.36 -1.45 -14.61
CA VAL A 213 12.98 -1.03 -13.35
C VAL A 213 13.90 0.15 -13.62
N LEU A 214 13.55 1.31 -13.11
CA LEU A 214 14.36 2.51 -13.18
C LEU A 214 15.03 2.80 -11.85
N GLU A 215 16.21 3.41 -11.90
CA GLU A 215 16.94 3.89 -10.72
C GLU A 215 17.04 5.42 -10.76
N LYS A 216 17.06 6.04 -9.60
CA LYS A 216 17.27 7.48 -9.45
C LYS A 216 18.57 7.90 -10.14
N GLY A 217 18.53 9.03 -10.83
CA GLY A 217 19.70 9.60 -11.51
C GLY A 217 19.94 9.09 -12.95
N MET A 218 19.06 8.21 -13.49
CA MET A 218 19.12 7.88 -14.91
C MET A 218 18.86 9.13 -15.75
N GLU A 219 19.62 9.30 -16.83
CA GLU A 219 19.48 10.43 -17.75
C GLU A 219 18.06 10.49 -18.35
N GLY A 220 17.47 11.68 -18.37
CA GLY A 220 16.09 11.89 -18.82
C GLY A 220 15.00 11.53 -17.80
N PHE A 221 15.34 10.91 -16.66
CA PHE A 221 14.40 10.58 -15.59
C PHE A 221 14.41 11.67 -14.49
N THR A 222 13.28 12.34 -14.31
CA THR A 222 13.12 13.42 -13.31
C THR A 222 11.99 13.11 -12.34
N GLN A 223 12.23 13.38 -11.06
CA GLN A 223 11.28 13.24 -9.96
C GLN A 223 10.86 14.63 -9.46
N SER A 224 9.56 14.90 -9.31
CA SER A 224 9.06 16.16 -8.79
C SER A 224 9.28 16.31 -7.28
N PRO A 225 9.18 17.51 -6.72
CA PRO A 225 8.92 17.70 -5.29
C PRO A 225 7.59 17.04 -4.86
N PRO A 226 7.40 16.77 -3.56
CA PRO A 226 6.13 16.24 -3.04
C PRO A 226 4.95 17.20 -3.25
N PHE A 227 3.80 16.66 -3.58
CA PHE A 227 2.54 17.40 -3.63
C PHE A 227 2.06 17.81 -2.24
N LYS A 228 1.41 18.97 -2.17
CA LYS A 228 0.54 19.32 -1.06
C LYS A 228 -0.80 18.62 -1.23
N LYS A 229 -1.23 17.87 -0.22
CA LYS A 229 -2.43 17.05 -0.28
C LYS A 229 -3.42 17.41 0.83
N MET A 230 -4.65 16.93 0.72
CA MET A 230 -5.67 17.04 1.76
C MET A 230 -5.24 16.31 3.04
N GLY A 231 -4.70 15.09 2.90
CA GLY A 231 -4.24 14.22 3.98
C GLY A 231 -3.07 13.35 3.54
N MET A 232 -2.66 12.41 4.40
CA MET A 232 -1.51 11.53 4.17
C MET A 232 -0.23 12.31 3.83
N ASN A 233 -0.01 13.44 4.46
CA ASN A 233 1.15 14.27 4.13
C ASN A 233 2.48 13.60 4.50
N SER A 234 2.45 12.68 5.46
CA SER A 234 3.56 11.78 5.80
C SER A 234 3.88 10.73 4.71
N SER A 235 3.10 10.69 3.61
CA SER A 235 3.40 9.88 2.42
C SER A 235 3.81 10.79 1.27
N PRO A 236 5.11 11.03 1.02
CA PRO A 236 5.54 11.85 -0.11
C PRO A 236 5.03 11.27 -1.42
N THR A 237 4.27 12.07 -2.16
CA THR A 237 3.62 11.67 -3.41
C THR A 237 3.94 12.72 -4.47
N GLY A 238 4.31 12.33 -5.67
CA GLY A 238 4.68 13.30 -6.71
C GLY A 238 4.51 12.78 -8.12
N GLU A 239 5.18 13.44 -9.04
CA GLU A 239 5.22 13.13 -10.47
C GLU A 239 6.58 12.60 -10.88
N LEU A 240 6.57 11.81 -11.93
CA LEU A 240 7.76 11.29 -12.60
C LEU A 240 7.69 11.66 -14.07
N PHE A 241 8.79 12.19 -14.61
CA PHE A 241 8.90 12.60 -15.99
C PHE A 241 9.97 11.82 -16.71
N PHE A 242 9.68 11.39 -17.92
CA PHE A 242 10.56 10.59 -18.75
C PHE A 242 10.73 11.30 -20.10
N ASP A 243 11.94 11.77 -20.36
CA ASP A 243 12.34 12.41 -21.62
C ASP A 243 13.48 11.62 -22.23
N ASN A 244 13.15 10.78 -23.21
CA ASN A 244 14.09 9.91 -23.92
C ASN A 244 14.98 9.07 -22.97
N VAL A 245 14.42 8.54 -21.89
CA VAL A 245 15.16 7.71 -20.94
C VAL A 245 15.58 6.41 -21.62
N ARG A 246 16.89 6.20 -21.77
CA ARG A 246 17.44 4.94 -22.29
C ARG A 246 17.42 3.88 -21.21
N ILE A 247 16.79 2.76 -21.52
CA ILE A 247 16.60 1.62 -20.62
C ILE A 247 17.23 0.40 -21.26
N SER A 248 18.28 -0.15 -20.64
CA SER A 248 18.91 -1.38 -21.09
C SER A 248 17.99 -2.60 -20.90
N LYS A 249 18.14 -3.62 -21.71
CA LYS A 249 17.31 -4.82 -21.73
C LYS A 249 17.19 -5.52 -20.38
N ASP A 250 18.27 -5.51 -19.59
CA ASP A 250 18.33 -6.09 -18.24
C ASP A 250 17.41 -5.40 -17.23
N ARG A 251 16.85 -4.24 -17.58
CA ARG A 251 15.87 -3.49 -16.80
C ARG A 251 14.41 -3.74 -17.21
N LEU A 252 14.18 -4.42 -18.33
CA LEU A 252 12.86 -4.95 -18.68
C LEU A 252 12.49 -6.03 -17.66
N LEU A 253 11.37 -5.86 -16.96
CA LEU A 253 10.95 -6.77 -15.88
C LEU A 253 10.78 -8.22 -16.42
N GLY A 254 11.60 -9.13 -15.90
CA GLY A 254 11.68 -10.50 -16.38
C GLY A 254 12.52 -10.68 -17.65
N GLU A 255 13.17 -9.63 -18.14
CA GLU A 255 14.06 -9.59 -19.32
C GLU A 255 13.41 -10.13 -20.61
N THR A 256 12.08 -10.15 -20.67
CA THR A 256 11.33 -10.62 -21.82
C THR A 256 10.05 -9.82 -22.03
N GLU A 257 9.73 -9.54 -23.29
CA GLU A 257 8.45 -8.92 -23.66
C GLU A 257 7.27 -9.89 -23.63
N ASN A 258 7.54 -11.21 -23.59
CA ASN A 258 6.56 -12.27 -23.61
C ASN A 258 6.70 -13.20 -22.41
N PRO A 259 6.50 -12.68 -21.18
CA PRO A 259 6.59 -13.51 -19.98
C PRO A 259 5.48 -14.56 -19.94
N ALA A 260 5.82 -15.78 -19.47
CA ALA A 260 4.86 -16.88 -19.36
C ALA A 260 3.65 -16.56 -18.44
N LYS A 261 3.84 -15.62 -17.50
CA LYS A 261 2.79 -15.17 -16.57
C LYS A 261 1.96 -13.97 -17.07
N GLY A 262 1.96 -13.69 -18.37
CA GLY A 262 1.28 -12.52 -18.93
C GLY A 262 2.13 -11.25 -18.93
N ASP A 263 1.65 -10.19 -19.60
CA ASP A 263 2.37 -8.92 -19.79
C ASP A 263 2.35 -8.02 -18.54
N GLY A 264 2.76 -6.76 -18.68
CA GLY A 264 2.77 -5.78 -17.59
C GLY A 264 1.38 -5.49 -17.01
N LYS A 265 0.31 -5.69 -17.78
CA LYS A 265 -1.07 -5.51 -17.32
C LYS A 265 -1.49 -6.61 -16.34
N GLU A 266 -1.17 -7.87 -16.64
CA GLU A 266 -1.38 -9.01 -15.75
C GLU A 266 -0.50 -8.90 -14.52
N SER A 267 0.74 -8.44 -14.68
CA SER A 267 1.66 -8.18 -13.56
C SER A 267 1.07 -7.21 -12.54
N ALA A 268 0.52 -6.09 -13.01
CA ALA A 268 -0.09 -5.11 -12.12
C ALA A 268 -1.35 -5.65 -11.42
N LYS A 269 -2.14 -6.49 -12.10
CA LYS A 269 -3.38 -7.05 -11.53
C LYS A 269 -3.14 -8.07 -10.41
N GLU A 270 -2.04 -8.80 -10.43
CA GLU A 270 -1.73 -9.81 -9.40
C GLU A 270 -1.66 -9.22 -7.98
N SER A 271 -1.20 -7.98 -7.85
CA SER A 271 -1.11 -7.31 -6.54
C SER A 271 -2.43 -6.77 -6.01
N PHE A 272 -3.48 -6.67 -6.85
CA PHE A 272 -4.70 -5.94 -6.50
C PHE A 272 -5.51 -6.55 -5.35
N ALA A 273 -5.59 -7.88 -5.25
CA ALA A 273 -6.35 -8.51 -4.16
C ALA A 273 -5.66 -8.28 -2.80
N ALA A 274 -4.35 -8.49 -2.73
CA ALA A 274 -3.56 -8.26 -1.51
C ALA A 274 -3.58 -6.79 -1.09
N GLU A 275 -3.45 -5.86 -2.05
CA GLU A 275 -3.54 -4.42 -1.81
C GLU A 275 -4.90 -4.04 -1.19
N ARG A 276 -6.02 -4.57 -1.70
CA ARG A 276 -7.37 -4.29 -1.19
C ARG A 276 -7.58 -4.80 0.23
N ILE A 277 -7.05 -5.97 0.57
CA ILE A 277 -7.05 -6.49 1.94
C ILE A 277 -6.20 -5.56 2.84
N GLY A 278 -5.04 -5.11 2.36
CA GLY A 278 -4.21 -4.13 3.04
C GLY A 278 -4.97 -2.84 3.38
N ILE A 279 -5.77 -2.31 2.44
CA ILE A 279 -6.60 -1.11 2.68
C ILE A 279 -7.60 -1.32 3.84
N ALA A 280 -8.18 -2.51 3.98
CA ALA A 280 -9.08 -2.78 5.10
C ALA A 280 -8.36 -2.77 6.45
N SER A 281 -7.10 -3.20 6.53
CA SER A 281 -6.31 -3.10 7.75
C SER A 281 -5.98 -1.65 8.12
N LEU A 282 -5.71 -0.80 7.11
CA LEU A 282 -5.53 0.65 7.31
C LEU A 282 -6.81 1.31 7.82
N ALA A 283 -7.94 0.96 7.22
CA ALA A 283 -9.26 1.43 7.63
C ALA A 283 -9.59 1.07 9.09
N LEU A 284 -9.26 -0.17 9.50
CA LEU A 284 -9.43 -0.62 10.89
C LEU A 284 -8.63 0.26 11.86
N GLY A 285 -7.41 0.64 11.49
CA GLY A 285 -6.57 1.52 12.31
C GLY A 285 -7.20 2.89 12.54
N ILE A 286 -7.72 3.52 11.50
CA ILE A 286 -8.43 4.80 11.60
C ILE A 286 -9.68 4.65 12.47
N ILE A 287 -10.48 3.61 12.26
CA ILE A 287 -11.70 3.36 13.04
C ILE A 287 -11.36 3.19 14.53
N ASN A 288 -10.36 2.36 14.85
CA ASN A 288 -9.93 2.11 16.22
C ASN A 288 -9.51 3.40 16.93
N GLU A 289 -8.69 4.24 16.29
CA GLU A 289 -8.20 5.46 16.91
C GLU A 289 -9.30 6.52 17.02
N CYS A 290 -10.15 6.69 16.01
CA CYS A 290 -11.30 7.59 16.07
C CYS A 290 -12.25 7.19 17.21
N GLN A 291 -12.55 5.90 17.36
CA GLN A 291 -13.39 5.40 18.45
C GLN A 291 -12.75 5.64 19.81
N ARG A 292 -11.46 5.31 19.96
CA ARG A 292 -10.73 5.53 21.23
C ARG A 292 -10.76 7.00 21.65
N LEU A 293 -10.42 7.91 20.72
CA LEU A 293 -10.43 9.36 20.98
C LEU A 293 -11.83 9.86 21.30
N SER A 294 -12.87 9.36 20.60
CA SER A 294 -14.26 9.75 20.82
C SER A 294 -14.78 9.29 22.18
N ILE A 295 -14.42 8.09 22.63
CA ILE A 295 -14.78 7.59 23.98
C ILE A 295 -14.11 8.45 25.05
N ASP A 296 -12.80 8.71 24.91
CA ASP A 296 -12.05 9.53 25.87
C ASP A 296 -12.64 10.94 25.96
N TYR A 297 -12.91 11.56 24.81
CA TYR A 297 -13.50 12.89 24.78
C TYR A 297 -14.90 12.92 25.37
N ALA A 298 -15.75 11.94 25.05
CA ALA A 298 -17.13 11.88 25.53
C ALA A 298 -17.21 11.71 27.06
N LYS A 299 -16.28 11.00 27.69
CA LYS A 299 -16.17 10.84 29.15
C LYS A 299 -15.65 12.08 29.87
N ASN A 300 -14.84 12.90 29.21
CA ASN A 300 -14.20 14.06 29.82
C ASN A 300 -14.94 15.38 29.53
N ARG A 301 -15.60 15.48 28.40
CA ARG A 301 -16.34 16.71 28.01
C ARG A 301 -17.67 16.80 28.73
N LYS A 302 -17.93 17.93 29.36
CA LYS A 302 -19.19 18.19 30.05
C LYS A 302 -20.00 19.30 29.35
N LEU A 303 -21.27 19.05 29.18
CA LEU A 303 -22.29 20.03 28.72
C LEU A 303 -23.51 19.91 29.63
N TRP A 304 -24.11 21.03 29.95
CA TRP A 304 -25.28 21.10 30.87
C TRP A 304 -25.07 20.31 32.16
N GLY A 305 -23.86 20.42 32.74
CA GLY A 305 -23.52 19.84 34.04
C GLY A 305 -23.20 18.35 34.06
N LYS A 306 -23.26 17.66 32.90
CA LYS A 306 -22.97 16.21 32.81
C LYS A 306 -22.04 15.88 31.66
N GLU A 307 -21.42 14.72 31.70
CA GLU A 307 -20.59 14.18 30.62
C GLU A 307 -21.39 13.96 29.34
N ILE A 308 -20.84 14.29 28.17
CA ILE A 308 -21.56 14.07 26.92
C ILE A 308 -21.81 12.59 26.61
N ALA A 309 -21.02 11.67 27.17
CA ALA A 309 -21.26 10.23 27.13
C ALA A 309 -22.65 9.81 27.65
N GLN A 310 -23.31 10.64 28.46
CA GLN A 310 -24.64 10.37 29.01
C GLN A 310 -25.80 10.74 28.06
N PHE A 311 -25.48 11.35 26.91
CA PHE A 311 -26.51 11.70 25.93
C PHE A 311 -26.71 10.59 24.91
N GLN A 312 -27.98 10.22 24.66
CA GLN A 312 -28.29 9.10 23.74
C GLN A 312 -27.75 9.28 22.32
N LEU A 313 -27.74 10.51 21.78
CA LEU A 313 -27.22 10.80 20.46
C LEU A 313 -25.68 10.61 20.39
N ILE A 314 -24.97 10.82 21.48
CA ILE A 314 -23.54 10.50 21.57
C ILE A 314 -23.33 8.98 21.69
N GLN A 315 -24.15 8.31 22.51
CA GLN A 315 -24.11 6.85 22.63
C GLN A 315 -24.39 6.16 21.30
N LEU A 316 -25.33 6.68 20.48
CA LEU A 316 -25.59 6.17 19.14
C LEU A 316 -24.34 6.23 18.27
N LYS A 317 -23.66 7.39 18.21
CA LYS A 317 -22.42 7.54 17.44
C LYS A 317 -21.33 6.53 17.87
N LEU A 318 -21.12 6.37 19.17
CA LEU A 318 -20.15 5.41 19.70
C LEU A 318 -20.54 3.95 19.37
N ALA A 319 -21.82 3.61 19.40
CA ALA A 319 -22.32 2.29 19.02
C ALA A 319 -22.13 2.02 17.53
N GLU A 320 -22.39 2.98 16.65
CA GLU A 320 -22.15 2.85 15.20
C GLU A 320 -20.66 2.70 14.87
N MET A 321 -19.77 3.43 15.57
CA MET A 321 -18.33 3.24 15.46
C MET A 321 -17.92 1.79 15.83
N GLU A 322 -18.50 1.23 16.89
CA GLU A 322 -18.21 -0.17 17.30
C GLU A 322 -18.73 -1.18 16.27
N VAL A 323 -19.93 -0.97 15.71
CA VAL A 323 -20.46 -1.83 14.65
C VAL A 323 -19.53 -1.81 13.42
N ALA A 324 -19.06 -0.63 13.01
CA ALA A 324 -18.10 -0.51 11.91
C ALA A 324 -16.78 -1.23 12.22
N ARG A 325 -16.25 -1.06 13.43
CA ARG A 325 -15.03 -1.71 13.90
C ARG A 325 -15.13 -3.23 13.85
N LEU A 326 -16.19 -3.79 14.43
CA LEU A 326 -16.43 -5.24 14.45
C LEU A 326 -16.56 -5.82 13.04
N ASN A 327 -17.30 -5.15 12.16
CA ASN A 327 -17.48 -5.60 10.79
C ASN A 327 -16.15 -5.66 10.03
N VAL A 328 -15.34 -4.60 10.07
CA VAL A 328 -14.04 -4.55 9.38
C VAL A 328 -13.07 -5.57 9.98
N GLN A 329 -13.03 -5.72 11.31
CA GLN A 329 -12.19 -6.70 11.99
C GLN A 329 -12.56 -8.13 11.58
N ASN A 330 -13.86 -8.47 11.55
CA ASN A 330 -14.33 -9.80 11.16
C ASN A 330 -14.03 -10.11 9.69
N MET A 331 -14.12 -9.13 8.79
CA MET A 331 -13.69 -9.28 7.40
C MET A 331 -12.19 -9.60 7.30
N LEU A 332 -11.35 -8.93 8.08
CA LEU A 332 -9.91 -9.19 8.14
C LEU A 332 -9.60 -10.58 8.71
N PHE A 333 -10.29 -10.99 9.78
CA PHE A 333 -10.14 -12.32 10.36
C PHE A 333 -10.51 -13.41 9.37
N ASN A 334 -11.61 -13.24 8.63
CA ASN A 334 -11.98 -14.16 7.56
C ASN A 334 -10.91 -14.22 6.46
N ALA A 335 -10.34 -13.08 6.07
CA ALA A 335 -9.27 -13.03 5.06
C ALA A 335 -8.01 -13.79 5.51
N ILE A 336 -7.59 -13.63 6.78
CA ILE A 336 -6.46 -14.34 7.39
C ILE A 336 -6.73 -15.85 7.42
N GLU A 337 -7.90 -16.26 7.94
CA GLU A 337 -8.30 -17.66 8.08
C GLU A 337 -8.33 -18.37 6.72
N ARG A 338 -8.89 -17.73 5.69
CA ARG A 338 -8.93 -18.23 4.32
C ARG A 338 -7.54 -18.31 3.67
N SER A 339 -6.69 -17.33 3.91
CA SER A 339 -5.31 -17.36 3.43
C SER A 339 -4.54 -18.54 4.05
N ASN A 340 -4.69 -18.76 5.36
CA ASN A 340 -4.05 -19.86 6.08
C ASN A 340 -4.56 -21.24 5.63
N SER A 341 -5.81 -21.35 5.21
CA SER A 341 -6.40 -22.59 4.67
C SER A 341 -6.10 -22.83 3.19
N GLY A 342 -5.33 -21.95 2.51
CA GLY A 342 -5.00 -22.09 1.09
C GLY A 342 -6.14 -21.72 0.14
N SER A 343 -7.21 -21.07 0.62
CA SER A 343 -8.36 -20.62 -0.18
C SER A 343 -8.54 -19.09 -0.07
N PRO A 344 -7.58 -18.28 -0.58
CA PRO A 344 -7.61 -16.83 -0.41
C PRO A 344 -8.87 -16.19 -1.02
N LEU A 345 -9.16 -14.95 -0.61
CA LEU A 345 -10.27 -14.18 -1.17
C LEU A 345 -10.10 -13.95 -2.66
N SER A 346 -11.17 -14.09 -3.41
CA SER A 346 -11.25 -13.69 -4.81
C SER A 346 -11.12 -12.15 -4.93
N LEU A 347 -10.82 -11.68 -6.15
CA LEU A 347 -10.75 -10.25 -6.43
C LEU A 347 -12.06 -9.52 -6.12
N ALA A 348 -13.22 -10.15 -6.36
CA ALA A 348 -14.53 -9.59 -6.06
C ALA A 348 -14.77 -9.47 -4.54
N GLU A 349 -14.42 -10.50 -3.76
CA GLU A 349 -14.53 -10.48 -2.29
C GLU A 349 -13.58 -9.44 -1.67
N ALA A 350 -12.31 -9.38 -2.11
CA ALA A 350 -11.36 -8.36 -1.69
C ALA A 350 -11.84 -6.93 -2.05
N SER A 351 -12.52 -6.77 -3.20
CA SER A 351 -13.15 -5.51 -3.61
C SER A 351 -14.30 -5.11 -2.70
N ALA A 352 -15.16 -6.06 -2.33
CA ALA A 352 -16.28 -5.81 -1.41
C ALA A 352 -15.76 -5.38 -0.03
N MET A 353 -14.72 -6.05 0.46
CA MET A 353 -14.04 -5.70 1.70
C MET A 353 -13.46 -4.28 1.67
N LYS A 354 -12.73 -3.90 0.59
CA LYS A 354 -12.17 -2.56 0.41
C LYS A 354 -13.27 -1.49 0.32
N LEU A 355 -14.32 -1.75 -0.43
CA LEU A 355 -15.43 -0.83 -0.59
C LEU A 355 -16.10 -0.52 0.74
N TYR A 356 -16.42 -1.56 1.53
CA TYR A 356 -17.05 -1.39 2.84
C TYR A 356 -16.11 -0.68 3.82
N SER A 357 -14.90 -1.18 4.00
CA SER A 357 -13.97 -0.69 5.02
C SER A 357 -13.56 0.77 4.80
N SER A 358 -13.33 1.19 3.55
CA SER A 358 -12.98 2.58 3.23
C SER A 358 -14.13 3.56 3.48
N ARG A 359 -15.38 3.15 3.22
CA ARG A 359 -16.57 3.93 3.56
C ARG A 359 -16.74 4.04 5.07
N ALA A 360 -16.69 2.90 5.78
CA ALA A 360 -16.83 2.84 7.22
C ALA A 360 -15.79 3.71 7.95
N ALA A 361 -14.51 3.66 7.52
CA ALA A 361 -13.46 4.49 8.10
C ALA A 361 -13.73 5.98 7.88
N THR A 362 -14.21 6.37 6.69
CA THR A 362 -14.53 7.77 6.39
C THR A 362 -15.72 8.26 7.22
N GLU A 363 -16.79 7.45 7.33
CA GLU A 363 -17.96 7.77 8.14
C GLU A 363 -17.60 7.89 9.62
N VAL A 364 -16.89 6.93 10.19
CA VAL A 364 -16.45 6.95 11.59
C VAL A 364 -15.55 8.17 11.87
N ALA A 365 -14.62 8.50 10.98
CA ALA A 365 -13.74 9.64 11.17
C ALA A 365 -14.50 10.98 11.11
N MET A 366 -15.45 11.13 10.20
CA MET A 366 -16.31 12.32 10.14
C MET A 366 -17.22 12.43 11.36
N GLU A 367 -17.77 11.32 11.85
CA GLU A 367 -18.57 11.31 13.08
C GLU A 367 -17.72 11.61 14.33
N ALA A 368 -16.45 11.22 14.34
CA ALA A 368 -15.52 11.62 15.40
C ALA A 368 -15.30 13.15 15.40
N VAL A 369 -15.04 13.75 14.24
CA VAL A 369 -14.95 15.22 14.09
C VAL A 369 -16.24 15.88 14.61
N GLN A 370 -17.41 15.36 14.20
CA GLN A 370 -18.71 15.89 14.62
C GLN A 370 -18.92 15.79 16.14
N LEU A 371 -18.52 14.67 16.76
CA LEU A 371 -18.63 14.43 18.20
C LEU A 371 -17.78 15.43 19.01
N PHE A 372 -16.58 15.78 18.51
CA PHE A 372 -15.71 16.78 19.12
C PHE A 372 -16.23 18.22 18.94
N GLY A 373 -17.16 18.45 18.01
CA GLY A 373 -17.70 19.78 17.71
C GLY A 373 -16.60 20.72 17.18
N GLY A 374 -16.57 21.97 17.63
CA GLY A 374 -15.55 22.93 17.18
C GLY A 374 -14.11 22.47 17.40
N ASN A 375 -13.86 21.73 18.47
CA ASN A 375 -12.53 21.16 18.74
C ASN A 375 -12.11 20.15 17.65
N GLY A 376 -13.05 19.35 17.13
CA GLY A 376 -12.76 18.39 16.09
C GLY A 376 -12.36 19.01 14.74
N TYR A 377 -12.59 20.31 14.56
CA TYR A 377 -12.21 21.06 13.35
C TYR A 377 -10.86 21.77 13.49
N MET A 378 -10.25 21.70 14.68
CA MET A 378 -8.95 22.32 14.95
C MET A 378 -7.82 21.31 14.83
N ALA A 379 -6.69 21.74 14.25
CA ALA A 379 -5.53 20.89 13.98
C ALA A 379 -4.87 20.31 15.24
N GLU A 380 -5.11 20.89 16.41
CA GLU A 380 -4.64 20.36 17.69
C GLU A 380 -5.32 19.03 18.09
N TYR A 381 -6.45 18.72 17.46
CA TYR A 381 -7.20 17.49 17.72
C TYR A 381 -7.08 16.53 16.55
N LYS A 382 -6.44 15.40 16.78
CA LYS A 382 -6.06 14.42 15.76
C LYS A 382 -7.23 13.89 14.89
N VAL A 383 -8.46 14.01 15.33
CA VAL A 383 -9.63 13.50 14.59
C VAL A 383 -9.80 14.19 13.22
N GLU A 384 -9.38 15.45 13.06
CA GLU A 384 -9.41 16.15 11.77
C GLU A 384 -8.41 15.55 10.78
N GLN A 385 -7.19 15.20 11.23
CA GLN A 385 -6.19 14.52 10.42
C GLN A 385 -6.72 13.14 9.98
N LEU A 386 -7.26 12.36 10.90
CA LEU A 386 -7.81 11.04 10.60
C LEU A 386 -8.95 11.12 9.57
N ALA A 387 -9.79 12.17 9.62
CA ALA A 387 -10.85 12.38 8.64
C ALA A 387 -10.31 12.73 7.25
N ARG A 388 -9.28 13.58 7.16
CA ARG A 388 -8.59 13.89 5.88
C ARG A 388 -7.91 12.65 5.31
N ASP A 389 -7.23 11.88 6.15
CA ASP A 389 -6.53 10.66 5.75
C ASP A 389 -7.50 9.57 5.29
N ALA A 390 -8.60 9.34 6.02
CA ALA A 390 -9.61 8.34 5.69
C ALA A 390 -10.20 8.51 4.29
N LYS A 391 -10.39 9.75 3.83
CA LYS A 391 -10.93 10.02 2.49
C LYS A 391 -10.08 9.41 1.39
N SER A 392 -8.79 9.35 1.54
CA SER A 392 -7.86 8.80 0.57
C SER A 392 -8.09 7.31 0.29
N LEU A 393 -8.51 6.54 1.31
CA LEU A 393 -8.81 5.10 1.20
C LEU A 393 -9.93 4.80 0.19
N MET A 394 -10.81 5.76 -0.10
CA MET A 394 -11.87 5.62 -1.10
C MET A 394 -11.37 5.83 -2.54
N ILE A 395 -10.17 6.43 -2.71
CA ILE A 395 -9.67 6.93 -3.99
C ILE A 395 -8.59 6.00 -4.55
N TYR A 396 -7.52 5.74 -3.78
CA TYR A 396 -6.41 4.93 -4.27
C TYR A 396 -6.66 3.41 -4.15
N ALA A 397 -5.75 2.59 -4.65
CA ALA A 397 -5.91 1.13 -4.76
C ALA A 397 -7.17 0.71 -5.55
N GLY A 398 -7.49 1.48 -6.59
CA GLY A 398 -8.75 1.40 -7.33
C GLY A 398 -9.89 2.11 -6.58
N SER A 399 -10.47 3.15 -7.19
CA SER A 399 -11.54 3.93 -6.57
C SER A 399 -12.73 3.05 -6.16
N ASN A 400 -13.58 3.53 -5.26
CA ASN A 400 -14.75 2.78 -4.82
C ASN A 400 -15.69 2.43 -5.98
N GLU A 401 -15.74 3.24 -7.03
CA GLU A 401 -16.48 2.98 -8.26
C GLU A 401 -15.90 1.78 -9.02
N ILE A 402 -14.56 1.65 -9.06
CA ILE A 402 -13.88 0.47 -9.64
C ILE A 402 -14.15 -0.79 -8.80
N GLN A 403 -14.19 -0.67 -7.47
CA GLN A 403 -14.56 -1.82 -6.62
C GLN A 403 -15.97 -2.34 -6.96
N VAL A 404 -16.94 -1.44 -7.13
CA VAL A 404 -18.30 -1.81 -7.54
C VAL A 404 -18.31 -2.62 -8.85
N THR A 405 -17.51 -2.21 -9.84
CA THR A 405 -17.44 -2.95 -11.11
C THR A 405 -16.85 -4.35 -10.96
N HIS A 406 -15.83 -4.53 -10.13
CA HIS A 406 -15.24 -5.85 -9.87
C HIS A 406 -16.17 -6.77 -9.08
N ILE A 407 -16.90 -6.23 -8.10
CA ILE A 407 -17.92 -6.99 -7.36
C ILE A 407 -19.02 -7.45 -8.31
N ALA A 408 -19.55 -6.54 -9.13
CA ALA A 408 -20.61 -6.88 -10.11
C ALA A 408 -20.15 -7.94 -11.11
N LYS A 409 -18.92 -7.84 -11.63
CA LYS A 409 -18.35 -8.86 -12.53
C LYS A 409 -18.25 -10.24 -11.86
N GLY A 410 -17.81 -10.29 -10.61
CA GLY A 410 -17.76 -11.54 -9.85
C GLY A 410 -19.14 -12.18 -9.64
N LEU A 411 -20.16 -11.36 -9.32
CA LEU A 411 -21.54 -11.82 -9.14
C LEU A 411 -22.19 -12.30 -10.44
N LEU A 412 -21.84 -11.69 -11.57
CA LEU A 412 -22.43 -11.99 -12.89
C LEU A 412 -21.63 -13.03 -13.70
N GLY A 413 -20.53 -13.56 -13.14
CA GLY A 413 -19.68 -14.54 -13.82
C GLY A 413 -18.98 -13.97 -15.08
N LYS A 414 -18.58 -12.70 -15.06
CA LYS A 414 -17.99 -11.99 -16.21
C LYS A 414 -16.54 -11.62 -15.98
#